data_9614139ca8eb6f56bba709e2826c1835
#
_entry.id   9614139ca8eb6f56bba709e2826c1835
#
_cell.length_a   1.000
_cell.length_b   1.000
_cell.length_c   1.000
_cell.angle_alpha   90.00
_cell.angle_beta   90.00
_cell.angle_gamma   90.00
#
_symmetry.space_group_name_H-M   'P 1'
#
loop_
_entity.id
_entity.type
_entity.pdbx_description
1 polymer ?
#
loop_
_entity_poly.entity_id
_entity_poly.type
_entity_poly.pdbx_seq_one_letter_code
_entity_poly.pdbx_strand_id
1 'polypeptide(L)'
;MNPRIHIQKLTLCAIWLLASVWAQAGDLAQKLQSADHVLLMRHTLAPGVGDPDNYTLTDCKTQRNLSAEGRQQATAIGHWLRNQGITQAEVYSSPWCRCKDTAALLKFTDWQVEPSLASFFDDMRQAPASTRALQGFIAEKTKTKGNKALILVTHHVNIFEFAGENIASGDMVLAKVNAQGQMVSYQLIPRPH
;
A
#
# COMPACT_ATOMS: atom_id res chain seq x y z
N MET A 1 -52.65 -5.24 16.36
CA MET A 1 -51.18 -5.13 16.15
C MET A 1 -50.95 -4.36 14.86
N ASN A 2 -50.30 -3.24 14.92
CA ASN A 2 -50.25 -2.24 13.85
C ASN A 2 -49.02 -2.49 12.93
N PRO A 3 -49.17 -2.93 11.67
CA PRO A 3 -48.06 -3.32 10.81
C PRO A 3 -47.09 -2.18 10.46
N ARG A 4 -47.45 -0.93 10.74
CA ARG A 4 -46.62 0.24 10.46
C ARG A 4 -45.37 0.38 11.35
N ILE A 5 -45.36 -0.25 12.54
CA ILE A 5 -44.24 -0.14 13.49
C ILE A 5 -43.05 -1.01 13.07
N HIS A 6 -43.26 -2.12 12.36
CA HIS A 6 -42.16 -3.00 11.92
C HIS A 6 -41.39 -2.47 10.71
N ILE A 7 -42.07 -1.76 9.80
CA ILE A 7 -41.40 -1.19 8.61
C ILE A 7 -40.46 -0.04 8.98
N GLN A 8 -40.85 0.81 9.94
CA GLN A 8 -39.98 1.91 10.40
C GLN A 8 -38.70 1.42 11.08
N LYS A 9 -38.76 0.32 11.83
CA LYS A 9 -37.56 -0.24 12.50
C LYS A 9 -36.56 -0.85 11.51
N LEU A 10 -37.04 -1.49 10.45
CA LEU A 10 -36.18 -2.08 9.41
C LEU A 10 -35.50 -1.01 8.56
N THR A 11 -36.19 0.09 8.25
CA THR A 11 -35.64 1.20 7.48
C THR A 11 -34.55 1.95 8.25
N LEU A 12 -34.70 2.14 9.55
CA LEU A 12 -33.71 2.76 10.41
C LEU A 12 -32.43 1.93 10.53
N CYS A 13 -32.52 0.60 10.68
CA CYS A 13 -31.35 -0.27 10.73
C CYS A 13 -30.56 -0.26 9.40
N ALA A 14 -31.23 -0.25 8.24
CA ALA A 14 -30.57 -0.19 6.94
C ALA A 14 -29.81 1.12 6.72
N ILE A 15 -30.34 2.24 7.20
CA ILE A 15 -29.69 3.56 7.11
C ILE A 15 -28.44 3.62 7.98
N TRP A 16 -28.43 3.02 9.18
CA TRP A 16 -27.25 2.96 10.05
C TRP A 16 -26.13 2.09 9.48
N LEU A 17 -26.45 1.00 8.80
CA LEU A 17 -25.45 0.13 8.16
C LEU A 17 -24.78 0.81 6.96
N LEU A 18 -25.51 1.60 6.17
CA LEU A 18 -24.94 2.37 5.07
C LEU A 18 -24.04 3.52 5.55
N ALA A 19 -24.43 4.21 6.62
CA ALA A 19 -23.65 5.33 7.17
C ALA A 19 -22.26 4.86 7.70
N SER A 20 -22.13 3.64 8.23
CA SER A 20 -20.87 3.14 8.75
C SER A 20 -19.84 2.83 7.65
N VAL A 21 -20.27 2.43 6.46
CA VAL A 21 -19.35 2.18 5.32
C VAL A 21 -18.78 3.49 4.77
N TRP A 22 -19.55 4.55 4.73
CA TRP A 22 -19.09 5.89 4.30
C TRP A 22 -18.10 6.51 5.29
N ALA A 23 -18.27 6.28 6.59
CA ALA A 23 -17.40 6.81 7.62
C ALA A 23 -15.97 6.20 7.54
N GLN A 24 -15.82 4.92 7.16
CA GLN A 24 -14.52 4.28 7.02
C GLN A 24 -13.77 4.71 5.74
N ALA A 25 -14.47 4.93 4.64
CA ALA A 25 -13.87 5.40 3.40
C ALA A 25 -13.23 6.79 3.54
N GLY A 26 -13.87 7.70 4.30
CA GLY A 26 -13.32 9.03 4.58
C GLY A 26 -12.08 9.02 5.48
N ASP A 27 -11.98 8.08 6.41
CA ASP A 27 -10.88 8.00 7.38
C ASP A 27 -9.52 7.69 6.71
N LEU A 28 -9.46 6.73 5.78
CA LEU A 28 -8.23 6.39 5.07
C LEU A 28 -7.70 7.55 4.22
N ALA A 29 -8.58 8.19 3.45
CA ALA A 29 -8.20 9.33 2.63
C ALA A 29 -7.74 10.50 3.50
N GLN A 30 -8.45 10.82 4.58
CA GLN A 30 -8.09 11.89 5.50
C GLN A 30 -6.73 11.65 6.16
N LYS A 31 -6.44 10.43 6.61
CA LYS A 31 -5.13 10.07 7.16
C LYS A 31 -4.02 10.22 6.13
N LEU A 32 -4.22 9.71 4.91
CA LEU A 32 -3.21 9.80 3.85
C LEU A 32 -2.99 11.23 3.34
N GLN A 33 -3.94 12.14 3.51
CA GLN A 33 -3.78 13.57 3.23
C GLN A 33 -2.97 14.29 4.31
N SER A 34 -2.89 13.75 5.52
CA SER A 34 -2.08 14.34 6.60
C SER A 34 -0.58 14.19 6.32
N ALA A 35 0.22 15.09 6.89
CA ALA A 35 1.66 15.13 6.67
C ALA A 35 2.44 13.98 7.33
N ASP A 36 1.80 13.16 8.16
CA ASP A 36 2.44 12.14 9.00
C ASP A 36 2.01 10.70 8.69
N HIS A 37 1.32 10.49 7.56
CA HIS A 37 0.90 9.14 7.15
C HIS A 37 1.44 8.74 5.78
N VAL A 38 1.80 7.46 5.66
CA VAL A 38 2.27 6.79 4.44
C VAL A 38 1.62 5.42 4.32
N LEU A 39 1.32 5.01 3.09
CA LEU A 39 0.81 3.68 2.78
C LEU A 39 1.94 2.84 2.18
N LEU A 40 2.45 1.85 2.94
CA LEU A 40 3.35 0.84 2.40
C LEU A 40 2.51 -0.32 1.87
N MET A 41 2.82 -0.79 0.68
CA MET A 41 2.11 -1.88 0.02
C MET A 41 3.09 -2.95 -0.43
N ARG A 42 2.84 -4.21 -0.08
CA ARG A 42 3.54 -5.32 -0.70
C ARG A 42 3.07 -5.46 -2.14
N HIS A 43 4.01 -5.66 -3.09
CA HIS A 43 3.65 -5.98 -4.47
C HIS A 43 2.59 -7.10 -4.53
N THR A 44 1.74 -7.07 -5.54
CA THR A 44 0.68 -8.07 -5.72
C THR A 44 1.23 -9.45 -6.09
N LEU A 45 0.38 -10.42 -6.29
CA LEU A 45 0.75 -11.82 -6.41
C LEU A 45 1.78 -12.08 -7.52
N ALA A 46 2.97 -12.49 -7.10
CA ALA A 46 4.04 -13.02 -7.92
C ALA A 46 4.38 -14.42 -7.36
N PRO A 47 3.97 -15.51 -8.01
CA PRO A 47 4.16 -16.87 -7.49
C PRO A 47 5.63 -17.25 -7.29
N GLY A 48 5.90 -18.05 -6.28
CA GLY A 48 7.25 -18.50 -5.92
C GLY A 48 7.92 -17.66 -4.82
N VAL A 49 9.16 -17.99 -4.52
CA VAL A 49 10.00 -17.37 -3.48
C VAL A 49 11.33 -16.97 -4.11
N GLY A 50 11.86 -15.79 -3.75
CA GLY A 50 13.09 -15.25 -4.33
C GLY A 50 12.96 -14.87 -5.80
N ASP A 51 14.06 -14.55 -6.43
CA ASP A 51 14.21 -14.38 -7.87
C ASP A 51 15.09 -15.53 -8.41
N PRO A 52 15.05 -15.85 -9.71
CA PRO A 52 15.99 -16.83 -10.32
C PRO A 52 17.44 -16.42 -10.11
N ASP A 53 18.36 -17.39 -10.06
CA ASP A 53 19.78 -17.11 -10.03
C ASP A 53 20.18 -16.23 -11.23
N ASN A 54 21.08 -15.28 -11.01
CA ASN A 54 21.57 -14.35 -12.03
C ASN A 54 20.51 -13.37 -12.62
N TYR A 55 19.41 -13.12 -11.91
CA TYR A 55 18.48 -12.08 -12.32
C TYR A 55 19.17 -10.70 -12.38
N THR A 56 18.63 -9.82 -13.22
CA THR A 56 19.06 -8.42 -13.29
C THR A 56 17.85 -7.49 -13.16
N LEU A 57 18.04 -6.32 -12.53
CA LEU A 57 16.95 -5.33 -12.38
C LEU A 57 16.59 -4.62 -13.68
N THR A 58 17.45 -4.71 -14.69
CA THR A 58 17.25 -4.10 -16.02
C THR A 58 16.48 -4.99 -16.99
N ASP A 59 16.40 -6.30 -16.72
CA ASP A 59 15.66 -7.25 -17.56
C ASP A 59 14.59 -7.99 -16.76
N CYS A 60 13.33 -7.61 -16.95
CA CYS A 60 12.19 -8.24 -16.29
C CYS A 60 12.03 -9.73 -16.62
N LYS A 61 12.55 -10.21 -17.75
CA LYS A 61 12.45 -11.63 -18.11
C LYS A 61 13.28 -12.52 -17.19
N THR A 62 14.28 -11.97 -16.54
CA THR A 62 15.15 -12.69 -15.60
C THR A 62 14.60 -12.70 -14.17
N GLN A 63 13.52 -11.97 -13.90
CA GLN A 63 12.95 -11.82 -12.56
C GLN A 63 11.67 -12.63 -12.38
N ARG A 64 11.34 -12.90 -11.11
CA ARG A 64 10.01 -13.36 -10.72
C ARG A 64 9.00 -12.21 -10.87
N ASN A 65 8.00 -12.40 -11.73
CA ASN A 65 7.04 -11.39 -12.13
C ASN A 65 5.62 -11.67 -11.62
N LEU A 66 4.73 -10.68 -11.74
CA LEU A 66 3.32 -10.83 -11.41
C LEU A 66 2.65 -11.90 -12.27
N SER A 67 1.80 -12.72 -11.65
CA SER A 67 0.86 -13.57 -12.38
C SER A 67 -0.27 -12.72 -13.01
N ALA A 68 -1.10 -13.35 -13.84
CA ALA A 68 -2.31 -12.71 -14.36
C ALA A 68 -3.24 -12.27 -13.21
N GLU A 69 -3.38 -13.11 -12.19
CA GLU A 69 -4.13 -12.80 -10.97
C GLU A 69 -3.51 -11.59 -10.23
N GLY A 70 -2.17 -11.56 -10.07
CA GLY A 70 -1.49 -10.43 -9.44
C GLY A 70 -1.73 -9.11 -10.17
N ARG A 71 -1.78 -9.12 -11.50
CA ARG A 71 -2.14 -7.94 -12.30
C ARG A 71 -3.58 -7.49 -12.05
N GLN A 72 -4.52 -8.43 -11.97
CA GLN A 72 -5.92 -8.13 -11.62
C GLN A 72 -6.03 -7.55 -10.22
N GLN A 73 -5.33 -8.15 -9.24
CA GLN A 73 -5.26 -7.63 -7.86
C GLN A 73 -4.77 -6.17 -7.83
N ALA A 74 -3.68 -5.84 -8.52
CA ALA A 74 -3.15 -4.47 -8.55
C ALA A 74 -4.18 -3.48 -9.12
N THR A 75 -4.87 -3.86 -10.19
CA THR A 75 -5.94 -3.03 -10.80
C THR A 75 -7.11 -2.85 -9.82
N ALA A 76 -7.56 -3.93 -9.17
CA ALA A 76 -8.64 -3.89 -8.18
C ALA A 76 -8.28 -3.00 -6.97
N ILE A 77 -7.05 -3.10 -6.47
CA ILE A 77 -6.55 -2.24 -5.38
C ILE A 77 -6.56 -0.77 -5.80
N GLY A 78 -6.11 -0.44 -7.01
CA GLY A 78 -6.13 0.92 -7.51
C GLY A 78 -7.55 1.49 -7.60
N HIS A 79 -8.53 0.71 -8.05
CA HIS A 79 -9.95 1.08 -8.03
C HIS A 79 -10.46 1.28 -6.61
N TRP A 80 -10.15 0.34 -5.72
CA TRP A 80 -10.56 0.41 -4.32
C TRP A 80 -10.01 1.66 -3.64
N LEU A 81 -8.72 1.99 -3.81
CA LEU A 81 -8.11 3.19 -3.24
C LEU A 81 -8.84 4.46 -3.68
N ARG A 82 -9.19 4.57 -4.98
CA ARG A 82 -10.00 5.71 -5.46
C ARG A 82 -11.39 5.76 -4.84
N ASN A 83 -12.03 4.61 -4.65
CA ASN A 83 -13.34 4.51 -3.97
C ASN A 83 -13.24 4.87 -2.47
N GLN A 84 -12.05 4.74 -1.85
CA GLN A 84 -11.77 5.28 -0.51
C GLN A 84 -11.56 6.80 -0.50
N GLY A 85 -11.69 7.49 -1.64
CA GLY A 85 -11.50 8.93 -1.76
C GLY A 85 -10.05 9.37 -2.04
N ILE A 86 -9.14 8.43 -2.31
CA ILE A 86 -7.75 8.74 -2.66
C ILE A 86 -7.68 9.03 -4.16
N THR A 87 -7.84 10.30 -4.53
CA THR A 87 -7.86 10.75 -5.93
C THR A 87 -6.50 11.21 -6.44
N GLN A 88 -5.61 11.62 -5.54
CA GLN A 88 -4.26 12.07 -5.85
C GLN A 88 -3.24 11.35 -4.96
N ALA A 89 -2.20 10.80 -5.58
CA ALA A 89 -1.13 10.11 -4.88
C ALA A 89 0.23 10.34 -5.55
N GLU A 90 1.28 10.43 -4.74
CA GLU A 90 2.65 10.19 -5.17
C GLU A 90 2.93 8.71 -4.93
N VAL A 91 3.20 7.98 -6.01
CA VAL A 91 3.45 6.55 -5.96
C VAL A 91 4.91 6.28 -6.24
N TYR A 92 5.56 5.57 -5.34
CA TYR A 92 6.95 5.13 -5.51
C TYR A 92 7.04 3.62 -5.48
N SER A 93 7.92 3.08 -6.29
CA SER A 93 8.10 1.65 -6.47
C SER A 93 9.54 1.21 -6.25
N SER A 94 9.72 0.07 -5.61
CA SER A 94 10.96 -0.69 -5.70
C SER A 94 11.40 -0.88 -7.17
N PRO A 95 12.71 -0.97 -7.47
CA PRO A 95 13.21 -1.22 -8.81
C PRO A 95 12.86 -2.60 -9.41
N TRP A 96 12.33 -3.55 -8.64
CA TRP A 96 11.88 -4.85 -9.14
C TRP A 96 10.66 -4.75 -10.03
N CYS A 97 10.62 -5.52 -11.10
CA CYS A 97 9.55 -5.46 -12.11
C CYS A 97 8.17 -5.74 -11.53
N ARG A 98 8.02 -6.69 -10.59
CA ARG A 98 6.75 -6.95 -9.90
C ARG A 98 6.22 -5.75 -9.11
N CYS A 99 7.11 -4.92 -8.55
CA CYS A 99 6.71 -3.70 -7.86
C CYS A 99 6.36 -2.59 -8.86
N LYS A 100 7.16 -2.41 -9.91
CA LYS A 100 6.89 -1.46 -11.00
C LYS A 100 5.55 -1.75 -11.67
N ASP A 101 5.29 -3.01 -12.00
CA ASP A 101 4.01 -3.44 -12.59
C ASP A 101 2.84 -3.20 -11.62
N THR A 102 3.03 -3.49 -10.32
CA THR A 102 2.01 -3.19 -9.31
C THR A 102 1.72 -1.68 -9.29
N ALA A 103 2.74 -0.83 -9.17
CA ALA A 103 2.58 0.62 -9.12
C ALA A 103 1.89 1.17 -10.38
N ALA A 104 2.30 0.72 -11.57
CA ALA A 104 1.69 1.12 -12.83
C ALA A 104 0.21 0.73 -12.92
N LEU A 105 -0.16 -0.44 -12.40
CA LEU A 105 -1.53 -0.97 -12.43
C LEU A 105 -2.46 -0.34 -11.38
N LEU A 106 -1.92 0.35 -10.36
CA LEU A 106 -2.75 1.18 -9.47
C LEU A 106 -3.42 2.34 -10.22
N LYS A 107 -2.89 2.75 -11.39
CA LYS A 107 -3.46 3.81 -12.25
C LYS A 107 -3.58 5.18 -11.57
N PHE A 108 -2.62 5.53 -10.72
CA PHE A 108 -2.35 6.92 -10.39
C PHE A 108 -1.47 7.56 -11.46
N THR A 109 -1.53 8.88 -11.62
CA THR A 109 -0.99 9.59 -12.80
C THR A 109 0.51 9.34 -13.01
N ASP A 110 1.32 9.51 -11.95
CA ASP A 110 2.77 9.39 -12.04
C ASP A 110 3.28 8.47 -10.93
N TRP A 111 4.10 7.49 -11.31
CA TRP A 111 4.85 6.69 -10.37
C TRP A 111 6.34 6.73 -10.73
N GLN A 112 7.20 6.59 -9.72
CA GLN A 112 8.65 6.67 -9.86
C GLN A 112 9.32 5.50 -9.16
N VAL A 113 10.52 5.13 -9.64
CA VAL A 113 11.37 4.15 -8.97
C VAL A 113 12.11 4.84 -7.83
N GLU A 114 12.08 4.20 -6.65
CA GLU A 114 12.80 4.66 -5.47
C GLU A 114 13.73 3.54 -4.96
N PRO A 115 15.06 3.74 -4.98
CA PRO A 115 16.02 2.72 -4.57
C PRO A 115 15.89 2.27 -3.12
N SER A 116 15.45 3.13 -2.20
CA SER A 116 15.27 2.75 -0.79
C SER A 116 14.16 1.73 -0.54
N LEU A 117 13.30 1.49 -1.55
CA LEU A 117 12.28 0.45 -1.57
C LEU A 117 12.79 -0.91 -2.08
N ALA A 118 14.06 -1.01 -2.45
CA ALA A 118 14.68 -2.23 -2.97
C ALA A 118 14.61 -3.38 -1.95
N SER A 119 14.39 -4.61 -2.46
CA SER A 119 14.42 -5.81 -1.63
C SER A 119 15.84 -6.09 -1.13
N PHE A 120 15.95 -6.46 0.12
CA PHE A 120 17.17 -7.02 0.71
C PHE A 120 16.99 -8.51 1.09
N PHE A 121 16.04 -9.19 0.45
CA PHE A 121 15.73 -10.59 0.72
C PHE A 121 16.94 -11.51 0.52
N ASP A 122 17.77 -11.24 -0.47
CA ASP A 122 18.95 -12.04 -0.79
C ASP A 122 20.15 -11.74 0.14
N ASP A 123 20.13 -10.63 0.85
CA ASP A 123 21.13 -10.27 1.85
C ASP A 123 20.52 -9.49 3.03
N MET A 124 20.00 -10.20 4.00
CA MET A 124 19.34 -9.66 5.20
C MET A 124 20.27 -8.76 6.06
N ARG A 125 21.58 -8.82 5.87
CA ARG A 125 22.54 -7.92 6.56
C ARG A 125 22.33 -6.44 6.16
N GLN A 126 21.71 -6.20 5.00
CA GLN A 126 21.40 -4.86 4.52
C GLN A 126 20.16 -4.25 5.20
N ALA A 127 19.36 -5.03 5.94
CA ALA A 127 18.11 -4.58 6.52
C ALA A 127 18.23 -3.26 7.32
N PRO A 128 19.21 -3.09 8.25
CA PRO A 128 19.30 -1.83 9.01
C PRO A 128 19.64 -0.61 8.15
N ALA A 129 20.47 -0.77 7.13
CA ALA A 129 20.86 0.33 6.23
C ALA A 129 19.71 0.70 5.29
N SER A 130 19.05 -0.30 4.70
CA SER A 130 17.88 -0.14 3.82
C SER A 130 16.71 0.52 4.55
N THR A 131 16.44 0.10 5.79
CA THR A 131 15.37 0.70 6.60
C THR A 131 15.66 2.15 6.95
N ARG A 132 16.92 2.50 7.30
CA ARG A 132 17.28 3.91 7.52
C ARG A 132 17.14 4.75 6.24
N ALA A 133 17.51 4.22 5.07
CA ALA A 133 17.31 4.90 3.79
C ALA A 133 15.83 5.14 3.50
N LEU A 134 14.98 4.12 3.72
CA LEU A 134 13.52 4.23 3.59
C LEU A 134 12.94 5.29 4.55
N GLN A 135 13.35 5.29 5.81
CA GLN A 135 12.92 6.30 6.78
C GLN A 135 13.30 7.71 6.35
N GLY A 136 14.52 7.91 5.87
CA GLY A 136 14.97 9.20 5.32
C GLY A 136 14.12 9.67 4.13
N PHE A 137 13.84 8.76 3.20
CA PHE A 137 12.95 9.02 2.06
C PHE A 137 11.53 9.40 2.52
N ILE A 138 10.95 8.65 3.44
CA ILE A 138 9.62 8.95 4.00
C ILE A 138 9.62 10.33 4.68
N ALA A 139 10.64 10.65 5.48
CA ALA A 139 10.77 11.94 6.16
C ALA A 139 10.84 13.12 5.19
N GLU A 140 11.49 12.96 4.04
CA GLU A 140 11.54 13.97 2.98
C GLU A 140 10.17 14.12 2.30
N LYS A 141 9.57 12.99 1.87
CA LYS A 141 8.33 13.02 1.09
C LYS A 141 7.12 13.49 1.91
N THR A 142 7.03 13.13 3.18
CA THR A 142 5.96 13.61 4.06
C THR A 142 5.95 15.13 4.21
N LYS A 143 7.11 15.79 4.08
CA LYS A 143 7.21 17.28 4.10
C LYS A 143 6.75 17.93 2.80
N THR A 144 6.85 17.24 1.67
CA THR A 144 6.69 17.83 0.33
C THR A 144 5.43 17.37 -0.40
N LYS A 145 4.81 16.24 -0.02
CA LYS A 145 3.65 15.66 -0.72
C LYS A 145 2.38 16.52 -0.71
N GLY A 146 2.29 17.51 0.17
CA GLY A 146 1.06 18.28 0.39
C GLY A 146 -0.11 17.37 0.82
N ASN A 147 -1.26 17.54 0.19
CA ASN A 147 -2.47 16.74 0.46
C ASN A 147 -2.55 15.44 -0.36
N LYS A 148 -1.51 15.09 -1.14
CA LYS A 148 -1.48 13.83 -1.88
C LYS A 148 -1.22 12.66 -0.93
N ALA A 149 -1.78 11.50 -1.24
CA ALA A 149 -1.38 10.27 -0.58
C ALA A 149 0.06 9.92 -0.96
N LEU A 150 0.85 9.39 -0.02
CA LEU A 150 2.16 8.79 -0.29
C LEU A 150 1.98 7.28 -0.27
N ILE A 151 2.20 6.61 -1.43
CA ILE A 151 2.06 5.16 -1.60
C ILE A 151 3.40 4.57 -2.02
N LEU A 152 3.90 3.62 -1.24
CA LEU A 152 5.19 2.97 -1.42
C LEU A 152 5.00 1.49 -1.72
N VAL A 153 5.28 1.07 -2.97
CA VAL A 153 5.17 -0.33 -3.40
C VAL A 153 6.52 -1.02 -3.22
N THR A 154 6.58 -1.99 -2.31
CA THR A 154 7.82 -2.64 -1.91
C THR A 154 7.62 -4.15 -1.64
N HIS A 155 8.47 -4.77 -0.83
CA HIS A 155 8.53 -6.19 -0.54
C HIS A 155 8.17 -6.50 0.92
N HIS A 156 7.83 -7.77 1.20
CA HIS A 156 7.49 -8.18 2.55
C HIS A 156 8.63 -7.95 3.56
N VAL A 157 9.89 -8.17 3.15
CA VAL A 157 11.05 -7.96 4.05
C VAL A 157 11.22 -6.50 4.46
N ASN A 158 10.95 -5.56 3.54
CA ASN A 158 11.00 -4.13 3.85
C ASN A 158 9.89 -3.73 4.82
N ILE A 159 8.67 -4.26 4.61
CA ILE A 159 7.54 -3.97 5.48
C ILE A 159 7.72 -4.62 6.84
N PHE A 160 8.22 -5.86 6.87
CA PHE A 160 8.52 -6.54 8.13
C PHE A 160 9.56 -5.78 8.96
N GLU A 161 10.67 -5.34 8.35
CA GLU A 161 11.70 -4.58 9.07
C GLU A 161 11.21 -3.21 9.52
N PHE A 162 10.37 -2.55 8.71
CA PHE A 162 9.84 -1.22 9.02
C PHE A 162 8.73 -1.25 10.07
N ALA A 163 7.80 -2.22 10.01
CA ALA A 163 6.57 -2.25 10.79
C ALA A 163 6.41 -3.48 11.70
N GLY A 164 7.30 -4.46 11.62
CA GLY A 164 7.18 -5.72 12.37
C GLY A 164 6.12 -6.68 11.84
N GLU A 165 5.52 -6.39 10.66
CA GLU A 165 4.35 -7.12 10.16
C GLU A 165 4.65 -7.94 8.91
N ASN A 166 4.20 -9.20 8.96
CA ASN A 166 4.28 -10.11 7.82
C ASN A 166 2.95 -10.14 7.08
N ILE A 167 2.90 -9.46 5.95
CA ILE A 167 1.67 -9.25 5.18
C ILE A 167 1.65 -10.05 3.86
N ALA A 168 0.45 -10.42 3.40
CA ALA A 168 0.26 -11.11 2.13
C ALA A 168 0.48 -10.19 0.92
N SER A 169 0.60 -10.78 -0.28
CA SER A 169 0.74 -10.01 -1.53
C SER A 169 -0.46 -9.10 -1.75
N GLY A 170 -0.21 -7.82 -1.97
CA GLY A 170 -1.23 -6.80 -2.16
C GLY A 170 -1.78 -6.19 -0.87
N ASP A 171 -1.47 -6.76 0.30
CA ASP A 171 -1.84 -6.13 1.58
C ASP A 171 -0.99 -4.88 1.84
N MET A 172 -1.51 -4.02 2.71
CA MET A 172 -0.96 -2.70 2.95
C MET A 172 -0.81 -2.41 4.45
N VAL A 173 0.13 -1.55 4.78
CA VAL A 173 0.33 -0.97 6.11
C VAL A 173 0.15 0.54 5.99
N LEU A 174 -0.88 1.08 6.63
CA LEU A 174 -1.02 2.51 6.84
C LEU A 174 -0.19 2.88 8.08
N ALA A 175 0.95 3.49 7.88
CA ALA A 175 1.85 3.87 8.95
C ALA A 175 1.73 5.35 9.28
N LYS A 176 1.61 5.68 10.57
CA LYS A 176 1.88 7.01 11.09
C LYS A 176 3.36 7.11 11.42
N VAL A 177 3.99 8.19 10.99
CA VAL A 177 5.44 8.39 11.12
C VAL A 177 5.77 9.68 11.85
N ASN A 178 6.96 9.73 12.47
CA ASN A 178 7.51 10.95 13.04
C ASN A 178 8.28 11.77 11.99
N ALA A 179 8.84 12.90 12.40
CA ALA A 179 9.60 13.80 11.52
C ALA A 179 10.88 13.18 10.93
N GLN A 180 11.36 12.07 11.47
CA GLN A 180 12.50 11.28 10.99
C GLN A 180 12.06 10.13 10.07
N GLY A 181 10.76 10.00 9.76
CA GLY A 181 10.19 8.94 8.94
C GLY A 181 10.11 7.59 9.65
N GLN A 182 10.33 7.54 10.96
CA GLN A 182 10.22 6.34 11.77
C GLN A 182 8.74 6.08 12.11
N MET A 183 8.33 4.83 12.07
CA MET A 183 6.97 4.44 12.41
C MET A 183 6.66 4.68 13.90
N VAL A 184 5.52 5.30 14.16
CA VAL A 184 4.96 5.55 15.49
C VAL A 184 3.83 4.58 15.81
N SER A 185 2.97 4.34 14.82
CA SER A 185 1.85 3.40 14.89
C SER A 185 1.45 2.98 13.48
N TYR A 186 0.69 1.91 13.36
CA TYR A 186 0.20 1.45 12.07
C TYR A 186 -1.19 0.82 12.17
N GLN A 187 -1.81 0.67 11.01
CA GLN A 187 -3.03 -0.10 10.79
C GLN A 187 -2.81 -1.03 9.60
N LEU A 188 -3.15 -2.30 9.76
CA LEU A 188 -3.18 -3.25 8.65
C LEU A 188 -4.41 -3.00 7.77
N ILE A 189 -4.19 -2.99 6.47
CA ILE A 189 -5.24 -2.86 5.47
C ILE A 189 -5.12 -4.05 4.51
N PRO A 190 -5.96 -5.08 4.69
CA PRO A 190 -6.02 -6.19 3.75
C PRO A 190 -6.40 -5.69 2.35
N ARG A 191 -5.87 -6.35 1.32
CA ARG A 191 -6.31 -6.06 -0.05
C ARG A 191 -7.81 -6.35 -0.20
N PRO A 192 -8.53 -5.61 -1.07
CA PRO A 192 -9.91 -5.93 -1.42
C PRO A 192 -9.95 -7.29 -2.14
N HIS A 193 -11.05 -8.01 -1.93
CA HIS A 193 -11.37 -9.29 -2.58
C HIS A 193 -11.96 -9.07 -3.96
#